data_03fff285571173bb8b7cb9fe4c08dbc6
#
_entry.id   03fff285571173bb8b7cb9fe4c08dbc6
#
_cell.length_a   1.000
_cell.length_b   1.000
_cell.length_c   1.000
_cell.angle_alpha   90.00
_cell.angle_beta   90.00
_cell.angle_gamma   90.00
#
_symmetry.space_group_name_H-M   'P 1'
#
loop_
_entity.id
_entity.type
_entity.pdbx_description
1 polymer ?
#
loop_
_entity_poly.entity_id
_entity_poly.type
_entity_poly.pdbx_seq_one_letter_code
_entity_poly.pdbx_strand_id
1 'polypeptide(L)'
;MKGIIYAVSPQGIIGVGGKIPWRYLGDWRRFKRITMGSTLVMGRTTFESIGKPLPGRRNLVVTSREIELPGIECVRSVDEALARAGDADVWFIGGARIYSEAMKHADLIDVTYVPDYVDGWDIVRAPAIDEGLFEPGPLLPHEEEPALRRRVYTRRRALGA
;
A
#
# COMPACT_ATOMS: atom_id res chain seq x y z
N MET A 1 9.71 4.72 -10.17
CA MET A 1 9.24 3.45 -9.57
C MET A 1 7.85 3.65 -8.98
N LYS A 2 6.98 2.70 -9.20
CA LYS A 2 5.63 2.67 -8.63
C LYS A 2 5.46 1.37 -7.85
N GLY A 3 5.23 1.46 -6.55
CA GLY A 3 5.12 0.31 -5.67
C GLY A 3 3.79 0.25 -4.92
N ILE A 4 3.33 -0.96 -4.66
CA ILE A 4 2.23 -1.25 -3.74
C ILE A 4 2.86 -1.80 -2.46
N ILE A 5 2.37 -1.38 -1.31
CA ILE A 5 2.86 -1.86 -0.02
C ILE A 5 1.70 -2.14 0.93
N TYR A 6 1.67 -3.32 1.52
CA TYR A 6 0.69 -3.66 2.56
C TYR A 6 1.16 -4.83 3.42
N ALA A 7 0.55 -4.94 4.60
CA ALA A 7 0.63 -6.12 5.45
C ALA A 7 -0.70 -6.88 5.34
N VAL A 8 -0.65 -8.20 5.40
CA VAL A 8 -1.81 -9.07 5.17
C VAL A 8 -1.80 -10.26 6.13
N SER A 9 -2.98 -10.62 6.61
CA SER A 9 -3.17 -11.82 7.46
C SER A 9 -3.18 -13.10 6.61
N PRO A 10 -3.13 -14.29 7.26
CA PRO A 10 -3.26 -15.56 6.53
C PRO A 10 -4.58 -15.71 5.78
N GLN A 11 -5.61 -15.00 6.19
CA GLN A 11 -6.93 -14.98 5.55
C GLN A 11 -7.01 -14.01 4.37
N GLY A 12 -5.93 -13.28 4.06
CA GLY A 12 -5.92 -12.23 3.04
C GLY A 12 -6.50 -10.90 3.53
N ILE A 13 -6.65 -10.70 4.83
CA ILE A 13 -7.26 -9.52 5.42
C ILE A 13 -6.21 -8.40 5.59
N ILE A 14 -6.58 -7.17 5.21
CA ILE A 14 -5.77 -5.97 5.36
C ILE A 14 -6.41 -4.93 6.29
N GLY A 15 -7.67 -5.08 6.62
CA GLY A 15 -8.37 -4.15 7.50
C GLY A 15 -9.66 -4.72 8.07
N VAL A 16 -10.06 -4.21 9.23
CA VAL A 16 -11.33 -4.52 9.90
C VAL A 16 -11.86 -3.25 10.54
N GLY A 17 -13.12 -2.92 10.27
CA GLY A 17 -13.75 -1.73 10.83
C GLY A 17 -13.04 -0.41 10.48
N GLY A 18 -12.42 -0.34 9.32
CA GLY A 18 -11.69 0.84 8.87
C GLY A 18 -10.29 1.00 9.46
N LYS A 19 -9.78 -0.02 10.14
CA LYS A 19 -8.46 0.02 10.80
C LYS A 19 -7.65 -1.23 10.47
N ILE A 20 -6.32 -1.13 10.62
CA ILE A 20 -5.42 -2.27 10.60
C ILE A 20 -5.49 -2.94 11.97
N PRO A 21 -5.88 -4.25 12.05
CA PRO A 21 -6.20 -4.88 13.33
C PRO A 21 -5.01 -5.37 14.15
N TRP A 22 -3.79 -5.28 13.60
CA TRP A 22 -2.55 -5.66 14.29
C TRP A 22 -1.63 -4.47 14.45
N ARG A 23 -0.61 -4.63 15.29
CA ARG A 23 0.37 -3.58 15.53
C ARG A 23 1.76 -4.18 15.68
N TYR A 24 2.63 -3.86 14.69
CA TYR A 24 4.03 -4.27 14.68
C TYR A 24 4.88 -3.03 14.42
N LEU A 25 5.51 -2.50 15.45
CA LEU A 25 6.26 -1.25 15.38
C LEU A 25 7.45 -1.34 14.41
N GLY A 26 8.09 -2.50 14.32
CA GLY A 26 9.18 -2.72 13.38
C GLY A 26 8.73 -2.63 11.93
N ASP A 27 7.51 -3.09 11.64
CA ASP A 27 6.95 -2.95 10.29
C ASP A 27 6.57 -1.50 9.96
N TRP A 28 6.09 -0.76 10.93
CA TRP A 28 5.82 0.67 10.77
C TRP A 28 7.10 1.47 10.53
N ARG A 29 8.19 1.15 11.24
CA ARG A 29 9.50 1.76 10.99
C ARG A 29 10.01 1.45 9.59
N ARG A 30 9.84 0.21 9.14
CA ARG A 30 10.19 -0.21 7.79
C ARG A 30 9.38 0.56 6.73
N PHE A 31 8.07 0.66 6.91
CA PHE A 31 7.19 1.43 6.04
C PHE A 31 7.65 2.88 5.92
N LYS A 32 7.93 3.52 7.05
CA LYS A 32 8.44 4.90 7.07
C LYS A 32 9.74 5.03 6.30
N ARG A 33 10.68 4.12 6.55
CA ARG A 33 12.01 4.15 5.89
C ARG A 33 11.90 4.00 4.37
N ILE A 34 11.09 3.04 3.91
CA ILE A 34 10.92 2.75 2.49
C ILE A 34 10.23 3.88 1.75
N THR A 35 9.22 4.48 2.36
CA THR A 35 8.39 5.49 1.71
C THR A 35 8.90 6.92 1.87
N MET A 36 9.89 7.15 2.74
CA MET A 36 10.39 8.50 3.01
C MET A 36 10.91 9.16 1.74
N GLY A 37 10.50 10.41 1.50
CA GLY A 37 10.86 11.16 0.30
C GLY A 37 10.04 10.83 -0.95
N SER A 38 9.18 9.84 -0.88
CA SER A 38 8.32 9.41 -2.01
C SER A 38 6.98 10.13 -1.99
N THR A 39 6.19 9.92 -3.06
CA THR A 39 4.79 10.30 -3.13
C THR A 39 3.93 9.14 -2.68
N LEU A 40 3.02 9.38 -1.74
CA LEU A 40 2.04 8.41 -1.27
C LEU A 40 0.70 8.64 -1.96
N VAL A 41 0.08 7.56 -2.40
CA VAL A 41 -1.28 7.58 -2.96
C VAL A 41 -2.16 6.69 -2.09
N MET A 42 -3.25 7.25 -1.60
CA MET A 42 -4.16 6.56 -0.69
C MET A 42 -5.61 6.95 -0.96
N GLY A 43 -6.53 6.10 -0.58
CA GLY A 43 -7.94 6.43 -0.56
C GLY A 43 -8.31 7.26 0.68
N ARG A 44 -9.49 7.89 0.63
CA ARG A 44 -9.97 8.74 1.72
C ARG A 44 -10.10 7.97 3.04
N THR A 45 -10.63 6.75 3.02
CA THR A 45 -10.80 5.94 4.24
C THR A 45 -9.45 5.65 4.91
N THR A 46 -8.43 5.35 4.10
CA THR A 46 -7.06 5.15 4.61
C THR A 46 -6.53 6.43 5.25
N PHE A 47 -6.71 7.56 4.58
CA PHE A 47 -6.29 8.85 5.14
C PHE A 47 -7.00 9.14 6.47
N GLU A 48 -8.31 8.94 6.55
CA GLU A 48 -9.08 9.14 7.79
C GLU A 48 -8.60 8.23 8.92
N SER A 49 -8.22 6.99 8.60
CA SER A 49 -7.66 6.04 9.57
C SER A 49 -6.30 6.52 10.11
N ILE A 50 -5.45 7.07 9.27
CA ILE A 50 -4.15 7.64 9.67
C ILE A 50 -4.36 8.95 10.46
N GLY A 51 -5.31 9.76 10.04
CA GLY A 51 -5.75 10.98 10.73
C GLY A 51 -4.93 12.22 10.48
N LYS A 52 -3.79 12.11 9.80
CA LYS A 52 -2.89 13.24 9.52
C LYS A 52 -2.00 12.93 8.31
N PRO A 53 -1.46 13.97 7.63
CA PRO A 53 -0.46 13.76 6.60
C PRO A 53 0.78 13.06 7.17
N LEU A 54 1.37 12.16 6.38
CA LEU A 54 2.61 11.49 6.76
C LEU A 54 3.79 12.40 6.38
N PRO A 55 4.59 12.85 7.36
CA PRO A 55 5.63 13.84 7.11
C PRO A 55 6.78 13.29 6.26
N GLY A 56 7.43 14.17 5.51
CA GLY A 56 8.55 13.82 4.65
C GLY A 56 8.15 13.13 3.34
N ARG A 57 6.87 13.06 3.07
CA ARG A 57 6.30 12.43 1.86
C ARG A 57 5.18 13.32 1.33
N ARG A 58 5.01 13.33 0.02
CA ARG A 58 3.87 13.99 -0.60
C ARG A 58 2.66 13.10 -0.44
N ASN A 59 1.56 13.64 0.09
CA ASN A 59 0.34 12.86 0.39
C ASN A 59 -0.74 13.20 -0.61
N LEU A 60 -1.04 12.27 -1.53
CA LEU A 60 -2.13 12.39 -2.49
C LEU A 60 -3.29 11.49 -2.05
N VAL A 61 -4.46 12.09 -1.84
CA VAL A 61 -5.66 11.38 -1.40
C VAL A 61 -6.65 11.32 -2.54
N VAL A 62 -6.99 10.10 -2.97
CA VAL A 62 -8.00 9.87 -4.00
C VAL A 62 -9.38 9.97 -3.36
N THR A 63 -10.13 10.99 -3.73
CA THR A 63 -11.44 11.27 -3.16
C THR A 63 -12.28 12.12 -4.11
N SER A 64 -13.61 11.97 -4.04
CA SER A 64 -14.54 12.85 -4.71
C SER A 64 -14.87 14.13 -3.91
N ARG A 65 -14.39 14.20 -2.66
CA ARG A 65 -14.60 15.33 -1.76
C ARG A 65 -13.30 16.11 -1.60
N GLU A 66 -13.39 17.43 -1.46
CA GLU A 66 -12.25 18.22 -1.05
C GLU A 66 -12.06 18.10 0.46
N ILE A 67 -10.83 17.84 0.83
CA ILE A 67 -10.38 17.85 2.23
C ILE A 67 -9.40 19.00 2.35
N GLU A 68 -9.81 20.04 3.04
CA GLU A 68 -8.95 21.20 3.28
C GLU A 68 -8.09 20.95 4.51
N LEU A 69 -6.95 20.33 4.29
CA LEU A 69 -5.97 20.09 5.33
C LEU A 69 -4.56 20.34 4.77
N PRO A 70 -3.74 21.16 5.45
CA PRO A 70 -2.36 21.37 5.02
C PRO A 70 -1.60 20.04 4.95
N GLY A 71 -0.80 19.88 3.90
CA GLY A 71 0.04 18.70 3.73
C GLY A 71 -0.58 17.57 2.94
N ILE A 72 -1.83 17.71 2.48
CA ILE A 72 -2.44 16.74 1.55
C ILE A 72 -2.90 17.44 0.28
N GLU A 73 -2.97 16.67 -0.80
CA GLU A 73 -3.55 17.08 -2.08
C GLU A 73 -4.64 16.08 -2.43
N CYS A 74 -5.82 16.59 -2.79
CA CYS A 74 -6.93 15.73 -3.22
C CYS A 74 -6.87 15.53 -4.72
N VAL A 75 -7.04 14.29 -5.16
CA VAL A 75 -7.11 13.90 -6.57
C VAL A 75 -8.35 13.05 -6.78
N ARG A 76 -8.84 12.98 -8.02
CA ARG A 76 -10.08 12.28 -8.36
C ARG A 76 -9.88 10.81 -8.73
N SER A 77 -8.65 10.44 -9.09
CA SER A 77 -8.34 9.10 -9.58
C SER A 77 -6.88 8.76 -9.35
N VAL A 78 -6.56 7.47 -9.46
CA VAL A 78 -5.17 7.00 -9.46
C VAL A 78 -4.42 7.59 -10.67
N ASP A 79 -5.06 7.71 -11.81
CA ASP A 79 -4.44 8.31 -13.01
C ASP A 79 -4.06 9.77 -12.77
N GLU A 80 -4.93 10.54 -12.14
CA GLU A 80 -4.61 11.93 -11.78
C GLU A 80 -3.45 11.99 -10.77
N ALA A 81 -3.43 11.09 -9.79
CA ALA A 81 -2.35 11.01 -8.82
C ALA A 81 -1.01 10.75 -9.50
N LEU A 82 -0.97 9.81 -10.45
CA LEU A 82 0.24 9.50 -11.20
C LEU A 82 0.69 10.66 -12.08
N ALA A 83 -0.24 11.36 -12.71
CA ALA A 83 0.08 12.55 -13.50
C ALA A 83 0.72 13.64 -12.64
N ARG A 84 0.20 13.86 -11.43
CA ARG A 84 0.77 14.84 -10.49
C ARG A 84 2.11 14.40 -9.92
N ALA A 85 2.32 13.11 -9.69
CA ALA A 85 3.57 12.58 -9.18
C ALA A 85 4.73 12.71 -10.18
N GLY A 86 4.43 12.66 -11.47
CA GLY A 86 5.44 12.74 -12.52
C GLY A 86 6.46 11.61 -12.41
N ASP A 87 7.73 11.95 -12.35
CA ASP A 87 8.84 10.99 -12.28
C ASP A 87 9.19 10.55 -10.85
N ALA A 88 8.51 11.08 -9.84
CA ALA A 88 8.77 10.71 -8.46
C ALA A 88 8.43 9.24 -8.20
N ASP A 89 9.12 8.66 -7.22
CA ASP A 89 8.73 7.34 -6.70
C ASP A 89 7.37 7.43 -6.03
N VAL A 90 6.51 6.46 -6.30
CA VAL A 90 5.13 6.42 -5.81
C VAL A 90 4.92 5.14 -5.01
N TRP A 91 4.29 5.28 -3.85
CA TRP A 91 3.81 4.15 -3.06
C TRP A 91 2.31 4.24 -2.86
N PHE A 92 1.61 3.19 -3.30
CA PHE A 92 0.18 3.01 -3.07
C PHE A 92 -0.01 2.32 -1.71
N ILE A 93 -0.68 2.99 -0.78
CA ILE A 93 -0.75 2.53 0.62
C ILE A 93 -2.14 2.11 1.09
N GLY A 94 -3.10 2.04 0.17
CA GLY A 94 -4.42 1.46 0.46
C GLY A 94 -5.58 2.43 0.26
N GLY A 95 -6.75 1.96 0.41
CA GLY A 95 -7.16 0.56 0.68
C GLY A 95 -7.28 -0.34 -0.54
N ALA A 96 -8.14 -1.35 -0.40
CA ALA A 96 -8.27 -2.39 -1.42
C ALA A 96 -8.57 -1.87 -2.82
N ARG A 97 -9.43 -0.85 -2.93
CA ARG A 97 -9.77 -0.24 -4.21
C ARG A 97 -8.55 0.45 -4.85
N ILE A 98 -7.76 1.15 -4.05
CA ILE A 98 -6.52 1.76 -4.52
C ILE A 98 -5.54 0.69 -4.97
N TYR A 99 -5.39 -0.40 -4.21
CA TYR A 99 -4.53 -1.50 -4.60
C TYR A 99 -4.97 -2.14 -5.92
N SER A 100 -6.27 -2.36 -6.12
CA SER A 100 -6.79 -2.91 -7.37
C SER A 100 -6.47 -2.03 -8.57
N GLU A 101 -6.66 -0.72 -8.45
CA GLU A 101 -6.32 0.23 -9.51
C GLU A 101 -4.80 0.29 -9.74
N ALA A 102 -4.03 0.29 -8.65
CA ALA A 102 -2.57 0.34 -8.71
C ALA A 102 -1.93 -0.87 -9.39
N MET A 103 -2.58 -2.04 -9.36
CA MET A 103 -2.09 -3.24 -10.03
C MET A 103 -1.85 -3.04 -11.53
N LYS A 104 -2.56 -2.11 -12.16
CA LYS A 104 -2.38 -1.75 -13.57
C LYS A 104 -1.08 -1.00 -13.83
N HIS A 105 -0.51 -0.37 -12.80
CA HIS A 105 0.60 0.57 -12.94
C HIS A 105 1.86 0.17 -12.17
N ALA A 106 1.72 -0.67 -11.14
CA ALA A 106 2.82 -0.96 -10.22
C ALA A 106 3.94 -1.76 -10.88
N ASP A 107 5.16 -1.40 -10.53
CA ASP A 107 6.37 -2.14 -10.88
C ASP A 107 6.62 -3.29 -9.90
N LEU A 108 6.18 -3.12 -8.66
CA LEU A 108 6.37 -4.12 -7.61
C LEU A 108 5.28 -4.04 -6.55
N ILE A 109 5.13 -5.14 -5.81
CA ILE A 109 4.22 -5.25 -4.67
C ILE A 109 5.03 -5.77 -3.48
N ASP A 110 5.15 -4.95 -2.45
CA ASP A 110 5.87 -5.27 -1.23
C ASP A 110 4.86 -5.75 -0.17
N VAL A 111 4.91 -7.04 0.14
CA VAL A 111 3.95 -7.68 1.03
C VAL A 111 4.62 -8.12 2.32
N THR A 112 4.06 -7.71 3.45
CA THR A 112 4.39 -8.24 4.78
C THR A 112 3.29 -9.19 5.23
N TYR A 113 3.67 -10.41 5.60
CA TYR A 113 2.74 -11.43 6.10
C TYR A 113 2.76 -11.42 7.62
N VAL A 114 1.61 -11.15 8.23
CA VAL A 114 1.43 -11.23 9.68
C VAL A 114 0.77 -12.56 10.04
N PRO A 115 1.09 -13.14 11.22
CA PRO A 115 0.51 -14.42 11.64
C PRO A 115 -0.87 -14.28 12.26
N ASP A 116 -1.34 -13.06 12.45
CA ASP A 116 -2.57 -12.75 13.16
C ASP A 116 -3.79 -13.33 12.48
N TYR A 117 -4.61 -14.02 13.24
CA TYR A 117 -5.93 -14.46 12.80
C TYR A 117 -6.93 -13.39 13.19
N VAL A 118 -7.63 -12.85 12.21
CA VAL A 118 -8.48 -11.68 12.40
C VAL A 118 -9.94 -12.08 12.32
N ASP A 119 -10.74 -11.63 13.27
CA ASP A 119 -12.17 -11.81 13.31
C ASP A 119 -12.84 -10.44 13.49
N GLY A 120 -14.06 -10.32 13.02
CA GLY A 120 -14.81 -9.08 13.14
C GLY A 120 -15.75 -8.83 11.96
N TRP A 121 -16.29 -7.63 11.90
CA TRP A 121 -17.17 -7.15 10.84
C TRP A 121 -16.46 -6.09 10.01
N ASP A 122 -17.03 -5.78 8.83
CA ASP A 122 -16.43 -4.83 7.88
C ASP A 122 -14.98 -5.21 7.52
N ILE A 123 -14.83 -6.47 7.12
CA ILE A 123 -13.54 -7.05 6.75
C ILE A 123 -13.17 -6.61 5.34
N VAL A 124 -11.94 -6.13 5.18
CA VAL A 124 -11.38 -5.77 3.88
C VAL A 124 -10.22 -6.72 3.56
N ARG A 125 -10.26 -7.30 2.36
CA ARG A 125 -9.21 -8.18 1.85
C ARG A 125 -8.38 -7.48 0.78
N ALA A 126 -7.10 -7.82 0.72
CA ALA A 126 -6.25 -7.40 -0.38
C ALA A 126 -6.76 -8.03 -1.69
N PRO A 127 -6.67 -7.32 -2.83
CA PRO A 127 -6.95 -7.94 -4.12
C PRO A 127 -5.97 -9.08 -4.38
N ALA A 128 -6.43 -10.10 -5.12
CA ALA A 128 -5.55 -11.18 -5.56
C ALA A 128 -4.42 -10.62 -6.43
N ILE A 129 -3.22 -11.18 -6.24
CA ILE A 129 -2.08 -10.85 -7.09
C ILE A 129 -2.05 -11.82 -8.26
N ASP A 130 -2.13 -11.29 -9.46
CA ASP A 130 -2.02 -12.09 -10.69
C ASP A 130 -0.56 -12.46 -10.93
N GLU A 131 -0.20 -13.71 -10.69
CA GLU A 131 1.17 -14.20 -10.89
C GLU A 131 1.56 -14.33 -12.37
N GLY A 132 0.60 -14.20 -13.29
CA GLY A 132 0.89 -13.99 -14.70
C GLY A 132 1.46 -12.62 -15.01
N LEU A 133 1.15 -11.62 -14.18
CA LEU A 133 1.64 -10.25 -14.31
C LEU A 133 2.81 -9.95 -13.37
N PHE A 134 2.84 -10.58 -12.21
CA PHE A 134 3.86 -10.35 -11.19
C PHE A 134 4.53 -11.66 -10.79
N GLU A 135 5.86 -11.63 -10.76
CA GLU A 135 6.67 -12.77 -10.34
C GLU A 135 6.93 -12.69 -8.83
N PRO A 136 6.57 -13.75 -8.07
CA PRO A 136 6.87 -13.77 -6.65
C PRO A 136 8.38 -13.91 -6.41
N GLY A 137 8.92 -13.07 -5.54
CA GLY A 137 10.26 -13.22 -5.03
C GLY A 137 10.32 -14.23 -3.88
N PRO A 138 11.50 -14.41 -3.27
CA PRO A 138 11.63 -15.31 -2.15
C PRO A 138 10.88 -14.84 -0.92
N LEU A 139 10.37 -15.78 -0.12
CA LEU A 139 9.81 -15.48 1.19
C LEU A 139 10.95 -15.25 2.17
N LEU A 140 11.07 -14.05 2.69
CA LEU A 140 12.18 -13.62 3.54
C LEU A 140 11.69 -13.33 4.96
N PRO A 141 12.55 -13.50 5.99
CA PRO A 141 12.22 -13.01 7.33
C PRO A 141 12.15 -11.50 7.34
N HIS A 142 11.32 -10.95 8.23
CA HIS A 142 11.31 -9.50 8.46
C HIS A 142 12.55 -9.10 9.28
N GLU A 143 13.10 -7.94 8.95
CA GLU A 143 14.38 -7.46 9.52
C GLU A 143 14.29 -7.15 11.03
N GLU A 144 13.13 -6.68 11.50
CA GLU A 144 12.94 -6.24 12.89
C GLU A 144 11.88 -7.02 13.66
N GLU A 145 11.02 -7.78 12.96
CA GLU A 145 9.88 -8.48 13.56
C GLU A 145 9.98 -9.99 13.31
N PRO A 146 10.44 -10.77 14.28
CA PRO A 146 10.67 -12.21 14.07
C PRO A 146 9.42 -13.00 13.69
N ALA A 147 8.22 -12.51 14.07
CA ALA A 147 6.97 -13.16 13.74
C ALA A 147 6.51 -12.91 12.29
N LEU A 148 7.12 -11.98 11.59
CA LEU A 148 6.70 -11.56 10.27
C LEU A 148 7.58 -12.13 9.17
N ARG A 149 6.99 -12.27 7.98
CA ARG A 149 7.68 -12.63 6.74
C ARG A 149 7.39 -11.60 5.69
N ARG A 150 8.25 -11.50 4.68
CA ARG A 150 8.14 -10.54 3.59
C ARG A 150 8.35 -11.21 2.25
N ARG A 151 7.65 -10.70 1.25
CA ARG A 151 7.87 -11.08 -0.15
C ARG A 151 7.63 -9.88 -1.04
N VAL A 152 8.48 -9.71 -2.04
CA VAL A 152 8.28 -8.70 -3.09
C VAL A 152 7.90 -9.42 -4.37
N TYR A 153 6.78 -9.01 -4.95
CA TYR A 153 6.37 -9.44 -6.29
C TYR A 153 6.83 -8.38 -7.27
N THR A 154 7.47 -8.79 -8.35
CA THR A 154 8.00 -7.88 -9.36
C THR A 154 7.23 -8.04 -10.67
N ARG A 155 6.87 -6.93 -11.31
CA ARG A 155 6.17 -6.99 -12.60
C ARG A 155 7.01 -7.74 -13.62
N ARG A 156 6.41 -8.70 -14.30
CA ARG A 156 7.06 -9.45 -15.38
C ARG A 156 7.25 -8.53 -16.58
N ARG A 157 8.38 -8.65 -17.24
CA ARG A 157 8.62 -7.95 -18.51
C ARG A 157 7.84 -8.66 -19.61
N ALA A 158 7.32 -7.86 -20.54
CA ALA A 158 6.68 -8.43 -21.72
C ALA A 158 7.70 -9.24 -22.53
N LEU A 159 7.32 -10.48 -22.90
CA LEU A 159 8.13 -11.33 -23.78
C LEU A 159 8.16 -10.68 -25.17
N GLY A 160 9.35 -10.52 -25.73
CA GLY A 160 9.53 -10.03 -27.10
C GLY A 160 9.57 -8.51 -27.27
N ALA A 161 9.73 -7.77 -26.20
CA ALA A 161 9.98 -6.33 -26.27
C ALA A 161 11.48 -6.04 -26.44
#